data_a9a94753a2ae05df045bae7ba8c779a9
#
_entry.id   a9a94753a2ae05df045bae7ba8c779a9
#
_cell.length_a   1.000
_cell.length_b   1.000
_cell.length_c   1.000
_cell.angle_alpha   90.00
_cell.angle_beta   90.00
_cell.angle_gamma   90.00
#
_symmetry.space_group_name_H-M   'P 1'
#
loop_
_entity.id
_entity.type
_entity.pdbx_description
1 polymer ?
#
loop_
_entity_poly.entity_id
_entity_poly.type
_entity_poly.pdbx_seq_one_letter_code
_entity_poly.pdbx_strand_id
1 'polypeptide(L)'
;VRSSAASDVYKRQIEYKSEHSECVAALAANEDAVAMLPQPFVTVAMTQNENIRVALDLTEEWEKASGDGDTKAALITGVVIARNDFIEAHPDAVETFLQQYEASVNYVNDNVAEAAVLVGNYDIVAAQVAEKAIPECNITFIAGNDMKAKLSSYLGILFEQNPAAVGGALPNDDFYYNAD
;
A
#
# COMPACT_ATOMS: atom_id res chain seq x y z
N VAL A 1 23.03 33.42 -13.45
CA VAL A 1 23.41 32.02 -13.28
C VAL A 1 22.18 31.17 -13.47
N ARG A 2 22.07 30.51 -14.62
CA ARG A 2 21.00 29.51 -14.84
C ARG A 2 21.31 28.32 -13.97
N SER A 3 20.41 28.04 -13.00
CA SER A 3 20.50 26.86 -12.14
C SER A 3 20.48 25.61 -13.00
N SER A 4 21.52 24.79 -12.93
CA SER A 4 21.63 23.50 -13.63
C SER A 4 20.55 22.50 -13.23
N ALA A 5 19.88 22.71 -12.10
CA ALA A 5 18.78 21.88 -11.62
C ALA A 5 17.55 21.89 -12.54
N ALA A 6 17.27 23.02 -13.24
CA ALA A 6 16.13 23.11 -14.16
C ALA A 6 16.32 22.31 -15.46
N SER A 7 17.56 22.02 -15.86
CA SER A 7 17.85 21.23 -17.07
C SER A 7 17.78 19.71 -16.83
N ASP A 8 17.94 19.25 -15.60
CA ASP A 8 17.92 17.82 -15.27
C ASP A 8 16.50 17.27 -15.12
N VAL A 9 15.52 18.07 -14.77
CA VAL A 9 14.10 17.67 -14.67
C VAL A 9 13.56 17.21 -16.03
N TYR A 10 14.01 17.82 -17.13
CA TYR A 10 13.59 17.45 -18.50
C TYR A 10 14.27 16.18 -19.04
N LYS A 11 15.28 15.65 -18.36
CA LYS A 11 16.01 14.46 -18.83
C LYS A 11 15.50 13.17 -18.19
N ARG A 12 14.65 13.24 -17.17
CA ARG A 12 14.07 12.06 -16.52
C ARG A 12 12.80 11.68 -17.25
N GLN A 13 12.82 10.55 -17.93
CA GLN A 13 11.64 9.97 -18.52
C GLN A 13 10.99 9.05 -17.50
N ILE A 14 9.66 9.19 -17.35
CA ILE A 14 8.84 8.28 -16.56
C ILE A 14 8.22 7.29 -17.51
N GLU A 15 8.50 6.01 -17.31
CA GLU A 15 7.90 4.92 -18.05
C GLU A 15 6.90 4.20 -17.13
N TYR A 16 5.66 4.05 -17.59
CA TYR A 16 4.63 3.32 -16.88
C TYR A 16 4.54 1.89 -17.38
N LYS A 17 4.42 0.94 -16.45
CA LYS A 17 4.24 -0.48 -16.74
C LYS A 17 2.87 -0.94 -16.21
N SER A 18 2.26 -1.89 -16.90
CA SER A 18 0.97 -2.45 -16.49
C SER A 18 1.12 -3.47 -15.35
N GLU A 19 2.26 -4.17 -15.33
CA GLU A 19 2.53 -5.23 -14.36
C GLU A 19 3.79 -4.91 -13.55
N HIS A 20 3.77 -5.23 -12.24
CA HIS A 20 4.92 -5.02 -11.37
C HIS A 20 6.15 -5.85 -11.80
N SER A 21 5.93 -7.04 -12.35
CA SER A 21 6.98 -7.89 -12.91
C SER A 21 7.73 -7.23 -14.08
N GLU A 22 7.04 -6.43 -14.89
CA GLU A 22 7.67 -5.66 -15.98
C GLU A 22 8.57 -4.54 -15.41
N CYS A 23 8.16 -3.91 -14.29
CA CYS A 23 9.01 -2.94 -13.59
C CYS A 23 10.28 -3.61 -13.04
N VAL A 24 10.17 -4.80 -12.45
CA VAL A 24 11.32 -5.58 -11.96
C VAL A 24 12.26 -5.91 -13.11
N ALA A 25 11.73 -6.36 -14.24
CA ALA A 25 12.55 -6.67 -15.44
C ALA A 25 13.24 -5.43 -16.01
N ALA A 26 12.53 -4.29 -16.07
CA ALA A 26 13.11 -3.03 -16.56
C ALA A 26 14.23 -2.52 -15.64
N LEU A 27 14.05 -2.65 -14.30
CA LEU A 27 15.07 -2.31 -13.30
C LEU A 27 16.32 -3.20 -13.45
N ALA A 28 16.13 -4.50 -13.70
CA ALA A 28 17.23 -5.43 -13.89
C ALA A 28 18.03 -5.19 -15.21
N ALA A 29 17.38 -4.60 -16.21
CA ALA A 29 17.98 -4.34 -17.53
C ALA A 29 18.77 -3.02 -17.60
N ASN A 30 18.65 -2.14 -16.61
CA ASN A 30 19.27 -0.81 -16.61
C ASN A 30 19.81 -0.44 -15.23
N GLU A 31 21.15 -0.37 -15.11
CA GLU A 31 21.85 -0.09 -13.84
C GLU A 31 21.56 1.33 -13.29
N ASP A 32 21.17 2.27 -14.14
CA ASP A 32 20.83 3.65 -13.76
C ASP A 32 19.32 3.84 -13.49
N ALA A 33 18.52 2.77 -13.59
CA ALA A 33 17.07 2.87 -13.40
C ALA A 33 16.68 3.00 -11.93
N VAL A 34 15.60 3.74 -11.72
CA VAL A 34 14.88 3.80 -10.44
C VAL A 34 13.45 3.34 -10.68
N ALA A 35 12.95 2.43 -9.88
CA ALA A 35 11.58 1.94 -9.98
C ALA A 35 10.79 2.21 -8.69
N MET A 36 9.50 2.46 -8.83
CA MET A 36 8.54 2.47 -7.73
C MET A 36 7.79 1.14 -7.74
N LEU A 37 7.92 0.37 -6.69
CA LEU A 37 7.37 -0.97 -6.56
C LEU A 37 6.75 -1.16 -5.17
N PRO A 38 5.64 -1.88 -5.06
CA PRO A 38 5.12 -2.34 -3.77
C PRO A 38 5.85 -3.61 -3.31
N GLN A 39 5.70 -3.96 -2.04
CA GLN A 39 5.99 -5.31 -1.58
C GLN A 39 4.93 -6.30 -2.13
N PRO A 40 5.30 -7.53 -2.46
CA PRO A 40 6.62 -8.17 -2.29
C PRO A 40 7.61 -7.94 -3.45
N PHE A 41 7.26 -7.13 -4.45
CA PHE A 41 8.08 -6.97 -5.67
C PHE A 41 9.43 -6.28 -5.42
N VAL A 42 9.53 -5.42 -4.41
CA VAL A 42 10.81 -4.86 -3.95
C VAL A 42 11.71 -6.00 -3.47
N THR A 43 11.20 -6.89 -2.61
CA THR A 43 11.94 -8.04 -2.11
C THR A 43 12.33 -9.01 -3.23
N VAL A 44 11.44 -9.25 -4.21
CA VAL A 44 11.75 -10.05 -5.41
C VAL A 44 12.92 -9.42 -6.19
N ALA A 45 12.87 -8.13 -6.48
CA ALA A 45 13.92 -7.44 -7.21
C ALA A 45 15.28 -7.54 -6.50
N MET A 46 15.31 -7.27 -5.19
CA MET A 46 16.52 -7.35 -4.37
C MET A 46 17.06 -8.78 -4.23
N THR A 47 16.18 -9.79 -4.27
CA THR A 47 16.60 -11.21 -4.24
C THR A 47 17.23 -11.63 -5.57
N GLN A 48 16.76 -11.07 -6.69
CA GLN A 48 17.30 -11.34 -8.03
C GLN A 48 18.60 -10.59 -8.32
N ASN A 49 18.78 -9.42 -7.71
CA ASN A 49 19.98 -8.59 -7.92
C ASN A 49 20.34 -7.87 -6.61
N GLU A 50 21.43 -8.32 -5.97
CA GLU A 50 21.94 -7.78 -4.71
C GLU A 50 22.49 -6.35 -4.79
N ASN A 51 22.70 -5.81 -6.01
CA ASN A 51 23.07 -4.41 -6.20
C ASN A 51 21.88 -3.45 -6.10
N ILE A 52 20.63 -3.96 -6.10
CA ILE A 52 19.43 -3.15 -5.92
C ILE A 52 19.27 -2.84 -4.43
N ARG A 53 18.97 -1.58 -4.14
CA ARG A 53 18.70 -1.11 -2.78
C ARG A 53 17.45 -0.26 -2.75
N VAL A 54 16.78 -0.21 -1.61
CA VAL A 54 15.73 0.77 -1.33
C VAL A 54 16.38 2.14 -1.20
N ALA A 55 15.94 3.09 -1.99
CA ALA A 55 16.42 4.48 -1.96
C ALA A 55 15.54 5.35 -1.06
N LEU A 56 14.22 5.12 -1.10
CA LEU A 56 13.22 5.84 -0.31
C LEU A 56 12.13 4.84 0.11
N ASP A 57 11.74 4.89 1.37
CA ASP A 57 10.50 4.29 1.85
C ASP A 57 9.36 5.30 1.69
N LEU A 58 8.38 4.96 0.84
CA LEU A 58 7.30 5.89 0.53
C LEU A 58 6.32 6.07 1.69
N THR A 59 6.23 5.12 2.61
CA THR A 59 5.44 5.27 3.84
C THR A 59 6.05 6.35 4.72
N GLU A 60 7.37 6.28 4.97
CA GLU A 60 8.08 7.30 5.73
C GLU A 60 8.05 8.68 5.06
N GLU A 61 8.27 8.72 3.74
CA GLU A 61 8.25 9.98 2.99
C GLU A 61 6.86 10.62 2.97
N TRP A 62 5.80 9.80 2.87
CA TRP A 62 4.41 10.26 2.98
C TRP A 62 4.15 10.85 4.37
N GLU A 63 4.57 10.16 5.41
CA GLU A 63 4.44 10.64 6.78
C GLU A 63 5.14 11.98 7.01
N LYS A 64 6.34 12.16 6.46
CA LYS A 64 7.08 13.43 6.52
C LYS A 64 6.38 14.55 5.73
N ALA A 65 5.76 14.21 4.59
CA ALA A 65 5.10 15.16 3.72
C ALA A 65 3.69 15.56 4.19
N SER A 66 2.98 14.68 4.90
CA SER A 66 1.60 14.91 5.36
C SER A 66 1.48 15.78 6.62
N GLY A 67 2.59 16.25 7.18
CA GLY A 67 2.63 17.19 8.31
C GLY A 67 2.74 16.54 9.68
N ASP A 68 2.83 17.38 10.72
CA ASP A 68 2.95 16.96 12.11
C ASP A 68 1.61 17.02 12.83
N GLY A 69 1.32 16.04 13.71
CA GLY A 69 0.21 16.05 14.65
C GLY A 69 -0.83 14.96 14.44
N ASP A 70 -1.99 15.09 15.11
CA ASP A 70 -3.09 14.12 15.11
C ASP A 70 -3.76 13.92 13.74
N THR A 71 -3.44 14.75 12.76
CA THR A 71 -3.93 14.70 11.38
C THR A 71 -2.96 14.03 10.41
N LYS A 72 -1.92 13.38 10.92
CA LYS A 72 -0.94 12.69 10.09
C LYS A 72 -1.63 11.64 9.23
N ALA A 73 -1.69 11.88 7.92
CA ALA A 73 -2.35 10.98 7.00
C ALA A 73 -1.52 9.70 6.83
N ALA A 74 -2.15 8.55 7.01
CA ALA A 74 -1.52 7.27 6.68
C ALA A 74 -1.51 7.07 5.16
N LEU A 75 -0.45 6.44 4.64
CA LEU A 75 -0.44 5.96 3.26
C LEU A 75 -1.28 4.68 3.16
N ILE A 76 -2.50 4.80 2.65
CA ILE A 76 -3.45 3.69 2.57
C ILE A 76 -3.45 3.14 1.14
N THR A 77 -2.89 1.95 0.96
CA THR A 77 -2.75 1.31 -0.36
C THR A 77 -3.80 0.24 -0.64
N GLY A 78 -4.50 -0.23 0.38
CA GLY A 78 -5.53 -1.26 0.25
C GLY A 78 -6.64 -1.10 1.27
N VAL A 79 -7.87 -1.39 0.85
CA VAL A 79 -9.06 -1.38 1.69
C VAL A 79 -9.97 -2.56 1.37
N VAL A 80 -10.75 -2.99 2.34
CA VAL A 80 -11.88 -3.90 2.12
C VAL A 80 -13.11 -3.06 1.82
N ILE A 81 -13.85 -3.42 0.79
CA ILE A 81 -15.13 -2.79 0.44
C ILE A 81 -16.25 -3.82 0.48
N ALA A 82 -17.43 -3.40 0.92
CA ALA A 82 -18.64 -4.20 0.90
C ALA A 82 -19.82 -3.35 0.38
N ARG A 83 -20.79 -3.97 -0.24
CA ARG A 83 -22.01 -3.29 -0.69
C ARG A 83 -22.93 -3.03 0.50
N ASN A 84 -23.57 -1.87 0.56
CA ASN A 84 -24.48 -1.51 1.65
C ASN A 84 -25.63 -2.48 1.80
N ASP A 85 -26.23 -2.92 0.66
CA ASP A 85 -27.31 -3.91 0.68
C ASP A 85 -26.87 -5.28 1.25
N PHE A 86 -25.61 -5.67 1.05
CA PHE A 86 -25.06 -6.87 1.67
C PHE A 86 -24.85 -6.70 3.18
N ILE A 87 -24.33 -5.54 3.59
CA ILE A 87 -24.10 -5.23 5.01
C ILE A 87 -25.44 -5.24 5.76
N GLU A 88 -26.46 -4.59 5.20
CA GLU A 88 -27.81 -4.53 5.79
C GLU A 88 -28.49 -5.91 5.89
N ALA A 89 -28.30 -6.75 4.85
CA ALA A 89 -28.90 -8.09 4.82
C ALA A 89 -28.15 -9.13 5.67
N HIS A 90 -26.87 -8.92 5.94
CA HIS A 90 -25.98 -9.91 6.56
C HIS A 90 -25.04 -9.30 7.62
N PRO A 91 -25.54 -8.55 8.62
CA PRO A 91 -24.71 -7.87 9.61
C PRO A 91 -23.80 -8.84 10.38
N ASP A 92 -24.32 -9.99 10.81
CA ASP A 92 -23.57 -11.00 11.56
C ASP A 92 -22.39 -11.58 10.72
N ALA A 93 -22.56 -11.70 9.39
CA ALA A 93 -21.51 -12.17 8.49
C ALA A 93 -20.40 -11.12 8.36
N VAL A 94 -20.76 -9.84 8.32
CA VAL A 94 -19.79 -8.73 8.26
C VAL A 94 -18.99 -8.67 9.57
N GLU A 95 -19.65 -8.76 10.71
CA GLU A 95 -18.99 -8.79 12.02
C GLU A 95 -18.03 -9.99 12.14
N THR A 96 -18.49 -11.19 11.77
CA THR A 96 -17.66 -12.39 11.78
C THR A 96 -16.45 -12.24 10.85
N PHE A 97 -16.64 -11.68 9.66
CA PHE A 97 -15.55 -11.40 8.73
C PHE A 97 -14.51 -10.46 9.34
N LEU A 98 -14.94 -9.34 9.95
CA LEU A 98 -14.03 -8.37 10.54
C LEU A 98 -13.21 -8.99 11.69
N GLN A 99 -13.84 -9.78 12.56
CA GLN A 99 -13.15 -10.50 13.65
C GLN A 99 -12.11 -11.49 13.11
N GLN A 100 -12.47 -12.27 12.08
CA GLN A 100 -11.55 -13.22 11.47
C GLN A 100 -10.43 -12.52 10.70
N TYR A 101 -10.72 -11.40 10.05
CA TYR A 101 -9.74 -10.61 9.32
C TYR A 101 -8.70 -9.99 10.28
N GLU A 102 -9.15 -9.39 11.39
CA GLU A 102 -8.27 -8.89 12.45
C GLU A 102 -7.38 -10.01 13.01
N ALA A 103 -7.97 -11.16 13.36
CA ALA A 103 -7.22 -12.31 13.85
C ALA A 103 -6.18 -12.80 12.82
N SER A 104 -6.52 -12.79 11.53
CA SER A 104 -5.62 -13.17 10.45
C SER A 104 -4.46 -12.18 10.29
N VAL A 105 -4.73 -10.87 10.36
CA VAL A 105 -3.70 -9.83 10.32
C VAL A 105 -2.73 -9.98 11.48
N ASN A 106 -3.25 -10.16 12.70
CA ASN A 106 -2.44 -10.37 13.91
C ASN A 106 -1.59 -11.64 13.77
N TYR A 107 -2.19 -12.75 13.30
CA TYR A 107 -1.46 -14.00 13.08
C TYR A 107 -0.27 -13.82 12.12
N VAL A 108 -0.48 -13.16 11.00
CA VAL A 108 0.56 -12.92 9.98
C VAL A 108 1.73 -12.12 10.56
N ASN A 109 1.44 -11.08 11.35
CA ASN A 109 2.47 -10.24 11.94
C ASN A 109 3.21 -10.94 13.09
N ASP A 110 2.50 -11.76 13.88
CA ASP A 110 3.09 -12.45 15.03
C ASP A 110 3.83 -13.75 14.65
N ASN A 111 3.49 -14.35 13.48
CA ASN A 111 4.00 -15.65 13.04
C ASN A 111 4.50 -15.60 11.59
N VAL A 112 5.44 -14.70 11.32
CA VAL A 112 5.92 -14.39 9.95
C VAL A 112 6.41 -15.62 9.20
N ALA A 113 7.17 -16.52 9.85
CA ALA A 113 7.71 -17.70 9.20
C ALA A 113 6.60 -18.69 8.77
N GLU A 114 5.64 -18.95 9.66
CA GLU A 114 4.50 -19.82 9.39
C GLU A 114 3.56 -19.20 8.33
N ALA A 115 3.33 -17.90 8.43
CA ALA A 115 2.55 -17.16 7.43
C ALA A 115 3.22 -17.21 6.05
N ALA A 116 4.53 -17.08 5.99
CA ALA A 116 5.30 -17.17 4.74
C ALA A 116 5.15 -18.56 4.07
N VAL A 117 5.12 -19.63 4.87
CA VAL A 117 4.85 -20.99 4.34
C VAL A 117 3.45 -21.07 3.74
N LEU A 118 2.44 -20.50 4.41
CA LEU A 118 1.08 -20.46 3.87
C LEU A 118 1.02 -19.66 2.56
N VAL A 119 1.65 -18.48 2.50
CA VAL A 119 1.76 -17.66 1.28
C VAL A 119 2.38 -18.46 0.13
N GLY A 120 3.43 -19.24 0.40
CA GLY A 120 4.05 -20.12 -0.57
C GLY A 120 3.13 -21.25 -1.02
N ASN A 121 2.39 -21.88 -0.11
CA ASN A 121 1.46 -22.96 -0.41
C ASN A 121 0.26 -22.52 -1.27
N TYR A 122 -0.11 -21.25 -1.19
CA TYR A 122 -1.15 -20.63 -2.02
C TYR A 122 -0.62 -20.02 -3.33
N ASP A 123 0.65 -20.27 -3.68
CA ASP A 123 1.30 -19.77 -4.91
C ASP A 123 1.21 -18.22 -5.08
N ILE A 124 1.15 -17.47 -3.97
CA ILE A 124 1.13 -16.01 -4.01
C ILE A 124 2.53 -15.49 -4.35
N VAL A 125 3.52 -15.92 -3.57
CA VAL A 125 4.96 -15.71 -3.78
C VAL A 125 5.74 -16.82 -3.05
N ALA A 126 6.97 -17.08 -3.47
CA ALA A 126 7.79 -18.10 -2.81
C ALA A 126 7.95 -17.80 -1.30
N ALA A 127 7.84 -18.82 -0.45
CA ALA A 127 7.87 -18.67 1.00
C ALA A 127 9.08 -17.89 1.52
N GLN A 128 10.25 -18.12 0.95
CA GLN A 128 11.49 -17.39 1.33
C GLN A 128 11.44 -15.89 1.00
N VAL A 129 10.69 -15.51 -0.04
CA VAL A 129 10.44 -14.10 -0.39
C VAL A 129 9.40 -13.52 0.55
N ALA A 130 8.31 -14.26 0.81
CA ALA A 130 7.25 -13.86 1.73
C ALA A 130 7.80 -13.58 3.14
N GLU A 131 8.67 -14.44 3.67
CA GLU A 131 9.27 -14.27 4.99
C GLU A 131 10.02 -12.94 5.14
N LYS A 132 10.69 -12.50 4.08
CA LYS A 132 11.40 -11.22 4.04
C LYS A 132 10.49 -10.03 3.77
N ALA A 133 9.43 -10.24 2.99
CA ALA A 133 8.55 -9.17 2.54
C ALA A 133 7.46 -8.82 3.57
N ILE A 134 6.91 -9.79 4.31
CA ILE A 134 5.81 -9.60 5.25
C ILE A 134 6.07 -8.45 6.24
N PRO A 135 7.24 -8.35 6.90
CA PRO A 135 7.52 -7.24 7.82
C PRO A 135 7.47 -5.85 7.17
N GLU A 136 7.72 -5.78 5.86
CA GLU A 136 7.76 -4.53 5.08
C GLU A 136 6.43 -4.23 4.36
N CYS A 137 5.43 -5.12 4.48
CA CYS A 137 4.13 -4.98 3.79
C CYS A 137 3.17 -4.01 4.50
N ASN A 138 3.48 -3.56 5.72
CA ASN A 138 2.57 -2.73 6.54
C ASN A 138 1.16 -3.34 6.67
N ILE A 139 1.08 -4.66 6.91
CA ILE A 139 -0.19 -5.38 7.04
C ILE A 139 -0.85 -4.96 8.35
N THR A 140 -1.98 -4.23 8.26
CA THR A 140 -2.65 -3.62 9.41
C THR A 140 -4.15 -3.82 9.33
N PHE A 141 -4.80 -4.06 10.48
CA PHE A 141 -6.24 -3.98 10.61
C PHE A 141 -6.64 -2.64 11.24
N ILE A 142 -7.41 -1.85 10.51
CA ILE A 142 -7.92 -0.55 10.97
C ILE A 142 -9.41 -0.50 10.63
N ALA A 143 -10.27 -0.25 11.62
CA ALA A 143 -11.71 -0.23 11.46
C ALA A 143 -12.36 0.95 12.22
N GLY A 144 -13.66 1.14 12.05
CA GLY A 144 -14.45 2.13 12.78
C GLY A 144 -13.98 3.57 12.58
N ASN A 145 -14.01 4.34 13.66
CA ASN A 145 -13.68 5.77 13.63
C ASN A 145 -12.21 6.06 13.27
N ASP A 146 -11.28 5.19 13.66
CA ASP A 146 -9.86 5.34 13.30
C ASP A 146 -9.66 5.14 11.79
N MET A 147 -10.31 4.13 11.20
CA MET A 147 -10.33 3.92 9.75
C MET A 147 -10.92 5.13 9.04
N LYS A 148 -12.08 5.63 9.47
CA LYS A 148 -12.72 6.81 8.88
C LYS A 148 -11.79 8.03 8.92
N ALA A 149 -11.17 8.31 10.06
CA ALA A 149 -10.27 9.45 10.22
C ALA A 149 -9.06 9.38 9.28
N LYS A 150 -8.38 8.22 9.25
CA LYS A 150 -7.20 8.01 8.41
C LYS A 150 -7.54 8.01 6.92
N LEU A 151 -8.60 7.28 6.53
CA LEU A 151 -8.99 7.17 5.14
C LEU A 151 -9.53 8.49 4.57
N SER A 152 -10.34 9.24 5.33
CA SER A 152 -10.83 10.54 4.88
C SER A 152 -9.70 11.56 4.71
N SER A 153 -8.70 11.54 5.60
CA SER A 153 -7.51 12.38 5.46
C SER A 153 -6.71 12.02 4.20
N TYR A 154 -6.47 10.73 3.97
CA TYR A 154 -5.79 10.25 2.77
C TYR A 154 -6.51 10.64 1.48
N LEU A 155 -7.84 10.40 1.41
CA LEU A 155 -8.65 10.78 0.25
C LEU A 155 -8.69 12.30 0.04
N GLY A 156 -8.66 13.08 1.12
CA GLY A 156 -8.56 14.55 1.08
C GLY A 156 -7.29 15.02 0.36
N ILE A 157 -6.14 14.46 0.69
CA ILE A 157 -4.88 14.78 0.01
C ILE A 157 -4.92 14.40 -1.47
N LEU A 158 -5.46 13.23 -1.79
CA LEU A 158 -5.61 12.81 -3.20
C LEU A 158 -6.54 13.75 -3.97
N PHE A 159 -7.64 14.16 -3.34
CA PHE A 159 -8.61 15.09 -3.93
C PHE A 159 -7.98 16.45 -4.21
N GLU A 160 -7.20 17.01 -3.29
CA GLU A 160 -6.49 18.27 -3.47
C GLU A 160 -5.50 18.23 -4.63
N GLN A 161 -4.82 17.10 -4.80
CA GLN A 161 -3.86 16.92 -5.90
C GLN A 161 -4.56 16.67 -7.25
N ASN A 162 -5.58 15.82 -7.26
CA ASN A 162 -6.34 15.49 -8.47
C ASN A 162 -7.73 14.96 -8.08
N PRO A 163 -8.79 15.80 -8.15
CA PRO A 163 -10.15 15.36 -7.83
C PRO A 163 -10.62 14.11 -8.58
N ALA A 164 -10.17 13.91 -9.83
CA ALA A 164 -10.53 12.73 -10.62
C ALA A 164 -9.98 11.42 -10.03
N ALA A 165 -8.91 11.46 -9.23
CA ALA A 165 -8.35 10.27 -8.59
C ALA A 165 -9.29 9.65 -7.54
N VAL A 166 -10.23 10.45 -7.00
CA VAL A 166 -11.23 10.01 -6.03
C VAL A 166 -12.67 10.09 -6.58
N GLY A 167 -12.83 10.04 -7.90
CA GLY A 167 -14.15 10.05 -8.54
C GLY A 167 -14.81 11.43 -8.67
N GLY A 168 -14.04 12.52 -8.43
CA GLY A 168 -14.51 13.90 -8.60
C GLY A 168 -15.14 14.53 -7.36
N ALA A 169 -15.40 13.75 -6.30
CA ALA A 169 -15.92 14.22 -5.03
C ALA A 169 -15.41 13.35 -3.88
N LEU A 170 -15.27 13.94 -2.70
CA LEU A 170 -15.00 13.17 -1.48
C LEU A 170 -16.27 12.39 -1.08
N PRO A 171 -16.12 11.16 -0.54
CA PRO A 171 -17.25 10.37 -0.09
C PRO A 171 -17.93 10.99 1.12
N ASN A 172 -19.23 10.70 1.26
CA ASN A 172 -20.03 11.07 2.42
C ASN A 172 -19.73 10.14 3.61
N ASP A 173 -20.30 10.44 4.77
CA ASP A 173 -20.10 9.69 6.01
C ASP A 173 -20.58 8.23 5.94
N ASP A 174 -21.61 7.95 5.15
CA ASP A 174 -22.16 6.61 4.90
C ASP A 174 -21.26 5.68 4.05
N PHE A 175 -20.20 6.23 3.48
CA PHE A 175 -19.15 5.44 2.82
C PHE A 175 -18.30 4.64 3.81
N TYR A 176 -18.14 5.15 5.03
CA TYR A 176 -17.27 4.57 6.03
C TYR A 176 -18.07 3.65 6.95
N TYR A 177 -17.80 2.35 6.87
CA TYR A 177 -18.45 1.40 7.76
C TYR A 177 -18.01 1.63 9.21
N ASN A 178 -18.98 1.86 10.08
CA ASN A 178 -18.80 1.93 11.53
C ASN A 178 -19.75 0.92 12.17
N ALA A 179 -19.20 -0.11 12.79
CA ALA A 179 -19.99 -1.00 13.63
C ALA A 179 -20.20 -0.28 14.97
N ASP A 180 -21.39 0.25 15.20
CA ASP A 180 -21.83 0.79 16.49
C ASP A 180 -22.09 -0.34 17.49
#